data_72ab6a48a72caea6b82e0357daa0e27c
#
_entry.id   72ab6a48a72caea6b82e0357daa0e27c
#
_cell.length_a   1.000
_cell.length_b   1.000
_cell.length_c   1.000
_cell.angle_alpha   90.00
_cell.angle_beta   90.00
_cell.angle_gamma   90.00
#
_symmetry.space_group_name_H-M   'P 1'
#
loop_
_entity.id
_entity.type
_entity.pdbx_description
1 polymer ?
#
loop_
_entity_poly.entity_id
_entity_poly.type
_entity_poly.pdbx_seq_one_letter_code
_entity_poly.pdbx_strand_id
1 'polypeptide(L)'
;YDSIPMNVIECRKHRELNRKMAQESIVLLKNNGILPLNPEKTIAVIGPNADDKTVLLGNYSGTPSHWTTLLRGIQEQARGEVYYARGSVLVEKEALPWAEKPLHEAIYTAKAADVVVLCLGLSPLLEGEEGDAYNGADSGDRKDISLPDIQQQLLCAILDTEKPVVLVNVSGGCVD
;
A
#
# COMPACT_ATOMS: atom_id res chain seq x y z
N TYR A 1 -17.61 4.28 -32.70
CA TYR A 1 -16.46 4.55 -31.80
C TYR A 1 -15.31 5.26 -32.53
N ASP A 2 -15.26 5.21 -33.86
CA ASP A 2 -14.18 5.82 -34.70
C ASP A 2 -14.08 7.34 -34.55
N SER A 3 -15.14 8.00 -34.08
CA SER A 3 -15.17 9.43 -33.80
C SER A 3 -14.60 9.85 -32.45
N ILE A 4 -14.26 8.88 -31.56
CA ILE A 4 -13.70 9.19 -30.27
C ILE A 4 -12.18 9.35 -30.38
N PRO A 5 -11.64 10.56 -30.18
CA PRO A 5 -10.21 10.78 -30.35
C PRO A 5 -9.40 10.24 -29.15
N MET A 6 -8.16 9.86 -29.39
CA MET A 6 -7.26 9.30 -28.37
C MET A 6 -7.01 10.23 -27.17
N ASN A 7 -7.13 11.54 -27.33
CA ASN A 7 -6.94 12.50 -26.25
C ASN A 7 -8.06 12.49 -25.20
N VAL A 8 -9.10 11.67 -25.38
CA VAL A 8 -10.12 11.39 -24.36
C VAL A 8 -9.52 10.52 -23.24
N ILE A 9 -8.57 9.64 -23.59
CA ILE A 9 -7.88 8.79 -22.61
C ILE A 9 -7.10 9.68 -21.64
N GLU A 10 -7.30 9.46 -20.34
CA GLU A 10 -6.69 10.24 -19.26
C GLU A 10 -6.88 11.76 -19.36
N CYS A 11 -7.92 12.21 -20.06
CA CYS A 11 -8.23 13.63 -20.09
C CYS A 11 -8.49 14.15 -18.65
N ARG A 12 -8.39 15.47 -18.48
CA ARG A 12 -8.55 16.10 -17.15
C ARG A 12 -9.82 15.62 -16.42
N LYS A 13 -10.95 15.59 -17.12
CA LYS A 13 -12.23 15.13 -16.56
C LYS A 13 -12.17 13.69 -16.04
N HIS A 14 -11.53 12.79 -16.78
CA HIS A 14 -11.38 11.39 -16.37
C HIS A 14 -10.45 11.25 -15.17
N ARG A 15 -9.35 11.99 -15.11
CA ARG A 15 -8.44 12.00 -13.95
C ARG A 15 -9.09 12.55 -12.69
N GLU A 16 -9.87 13.62 -12.81
CA GLU A 16 -10.65 14.19 -11.70
C GLU A 16 -11.70 13.20 -11.18
N LEU A 17 -12.40 12.51 -12.09
CA LEU A 17 -13.36 11.47 -11.72
C LEU A 17 -12.68 10.29 -11.02
N ASN A 18 -11.57 9.79 -11.56
CA ASN A 18 -10.81 8.71 -10.96
C ASN A 18 -10.33 9.06 -9.54
N ARG A 19 -9.80 10.26 -9.36
CA ARG A 19 -9.40 10.75 -8.02
C ARG A 19 -10.58 10.79 -7.06
N LYS A 20 -11.74 11.29 -7.50
CA LYS A 20 -12.95 11.33 -6.68
C LYS A 20 -13.38 9.92 -6.29
N MET A 21 -13.40 8.97 -7.22
CA MET A 21 -13.75 7.57 -6.94
C MET A 21 -12.79 6.96 -5.92
N ALA A 22 -11.48 7.17 -6.06
CA ALA A 22 -10.50 6.71 -5.09
C ALA A 22 -10.76 7.29 -3.68
N GLN A 23 -11.04 8.59 -3.58
CA GLN A 23 -11.35 9.25 -2.31
C GLN A 23 -12.63 8.70 -1.66
N GLU A 24 -13.66 8.40 -2.44
CA GLU A 24 -14.94 7.89 -1.94
C GLU A 24 -14.93 6.38 -1.66
N SER A 25 -13.93 5.64 -2.17
CA SER A 25 -13.75 4.21 -1.90
C SER A 25 -12.90 3.91 -0.67
N ILE A 26 -12.19 4.89 -0.11
CA ILE A 26 -11.42 4.70 1.12
C ILE A 26 -12.38 4.61 2.31
N VAL A 27 -12.27 3.53 3.08
CA VAL A 27 -13.11 3.28 4.25
C VAL A 27 -12.33 3.51 5.53
N LEU A 28 -12.83 4.39 6.39
CA LEU A 28 -12.30 4.58 7.74
C LEU A 28 -12.89 3.54 8.69
N LEU A 29 -12.15 2.45 8.94
CA LEU A 29 -12.62 1.35 9.79
C LEU A 29 -12.55 1.71 11.29
N LYS A 30 -11.50 2.43 11.69
CA LYS A 30 -11.28 2.83 13.09
C LYS A 30 -10.45 4.09 13.16
N ASN A 31 -10.83 5.01 14.03
CA ASN A 31 -10.03 6.19 14.38
C ASN A 31 -10.18 6.51 15.88
N ASN A 32 -9.09 6.49 16.60
CA ASN A 32 -9.03 6.86 18.02
C ASN A 32 -8.56 8.31 18.24
N GLY A 33 -8.68 9.16 17.22
CA GLY A 33 -8.29 10.57 17.26
C GLY A 33 -6.92 10.88 16.67
N ILE A 34 -6.22 9.88 16.09
CA ILE A 34 -4.94 10.10 15.40
C ILE A 34 -5.12 10.79 14.04
N LEU A 35 -6.24 10.53 13.37
CA LEU A 35 -6.58 11.14 12.09
C LEU A 35 -7.52 12.36 12.29
N PRO A 36 -7.34 13.44 11.50
CA PRO A 36 -6.32 13.61 10.46
C PRO A 36 -4.92 13.80 11.04
N LEU A 37 -3.90 13.30 10.30
CA LEU A 37 -2.51 13.50 10.71
C LEU A 37 -2.13 14.98 10.65
N ASN A 38 -1.32 15.41 11.62
CA ASN A 38 -0.71 16.74 11.56
C ASN A 38 0.39 16.74 10.48
N PRO A 39 0.29 17.58 9.43
CA PRO A 39 1.23 17.60 8.32
C PRO A 39 2.65 18.05 8.68
N GLU A 40 2.82 18.70 9.84
CA GLU A 40 4.14 19.16 10.33
C GLU A 40 4.94 18.04 11.04
N LYS A 41 4.30 16.90 11.29
CA LYS A 41 4.96 15.76 11.94
C LYS A 41 5.89 15.03 10.98
N THR A 42 6.94 14.44 11.56
CA THR A 42 7.78 13.47 10.84
C THR A 42 7.01 12.16 10.70
N ILE A 43 6.79 11.72 9.46
CA ILE A 43 6.00 10.53 9.13
C ILE A 43 6.93 9.44 8.60
N ALA A 44 6.86 8.25 9.18
CA ALA A 44 7.43 7.05 8.58
C ALA A 44 6.38 6.32 7.76
N VAL A 45 6.59 6.18 6.46
CA VAL A 45 5.74 5.37 5.58
C VAL A 45 6.43 4.03 5.39
N ILE A 46 5.80 2.96 5.88
CA ILE A 46 6.42 1.63 5.95
C ILE A 46 5.49 0.61 5.33
N GLY A 47 6.05 -0.39 4.67
CA GLY A 47 5.30 -1.54 4.18
C GLY A 47 5.50 -1.84 2.70
N PRO A 48 5.23 -3.10 2.28
CA PRO A 48 5.40 -3.54 0.90
C PRO A 48 4.47 -2.80 -0.08
N ASN A 49 3.30 -2.38 0.37
CA ASN A 49 2.31 -1.68 -0.44
C ASN A 49 2.50 -0.15 -0.48
N ALA A 50 3.50 0.40 0.24
CA ALA A 50 3.69 1.85 0.37
C ALA A 50 4.06 2.52 -0.96
N ASP A 51 4.99 1.93 -1.71
CA ASP A 51 5.49 2.47 -2.98
C ASP A 51 5.42 1.43 -4.12
N ASP A 52 4.41 0.60 -4.10
CA ASP A 52 4.16 -0.37 -5.15
C ASP A 52 3.06 0.13 -6.10
N LYS A 53 3.40 0.25 -7.38
CA LYS A 53 2.47 0.66 -8.43
C LYS A 53 1.46 -0.43 -8.77
N THR A 54 1.82 -1.69 -8.60
CA THR A 54 0.97 -2.83 -8.98
C THR A 54 -0.28 -2.92 -8.11
N VAL A 55 -0.20 -2.49 -6.86
CA VAL A 55 -1.35 -2.47 -5.94
C VAL A 55 -2.43 -1.42 -6.31
N LEU A 56 -2.09 -0.49 -7.22
CA LEU A 56 -3.04 0.51 -7.73
C LEU A 56 -3.84 -0.01 -8.93
N LEU A 57 -3.51 -1.20 -9.42
CA LEU A 57 -4.15 -1.81 -10.58
C LEU A 57 -5.04 -2.96 -10.16
N GLY A 58 -6.10 -3.19 -10.92
CA GLY A 58 -6.84 -4.46 -10.90
C GLY A 58 -6.44 -5.32 -12.09
N ASN A 59 -7.09 -6.46 -12.22
CA ASN A 59 -7.00 -7.26 -13.44
C ASN A 59 -7.54 -6.46 -14.63
N TYR A 60 -7.04 -6.75 -15.82
CA TYR A 60 -7.45 -6.08 -17.06
C TYR A 60 -7.22 -4.57 -17.08
N SER A 61 -6.27 -4.09 -16.29
CA SER A 61 -5.91 -2.67 -16.24
C SER A 61 -5.19 -2.22 -17.50
N GLY A 62 -5.39 -0.96 -17.88
CA GLY A 62 -4.51 -0.27 -18.82
C GLY A 62 -3.20 0.17 -18.15
N THR A 63 -2.31 0.78 -18.93
CA THR A 63 -1.07 1.38 -18.39
C THR A 63 -1.30 2.88 -18.19
N PRO A 64 -1.41 3.36 -16.95
CA PRO A 64 -1.56 4.78 -16.67
C PRO A 64 -0.31 5.57 -17.03
N SER A 65 -0.47 6.81 -17.48
CA SER A 65 0.66 7.73 -17.74
C SER A 65 1.24 8.30 -16.44
N HIS A 66 0.44 8.32 -15.36
CA HIS A 66 0.82 8.86 -14.05
C HIS A 66 0.42 7.92 -12.92
N TRP A 67 1.29 7.83 -11.92
CA TRP A 67 1.13 7.01 -10.75
C TRP A 67 1.24 7.87 -9.50
N THR A 68 0.35 7.67 -8.54
CA THR A 68 0.47 8.23 -7.20
C THR A 68 0.36 7.09 -6.21
N THR A 69 1.51 6.61 -5.73
CA THR A 69 1.57 5.61 -4.67
C THR A 69 1.18 6.23 -3.33
N LEU A 70 0.94 5.40 -2.31
CA LEU A 70 0.63 5.89 -0.96
C LEU A 70 1.78 6.77 -0.43
N LEU A 71 3.02 6.31 -0.59
CA LEU A 71 4.21 7.07 -0.22
C LEU A 71 4.23 8.44 -0.90
N ARG A 72 4.07 8.45 -2.22
CA ARG A 72 4.11 9.69 -2.98
C ARG A 72 3.00 10.67 -2.58
N GLY A 73 1.77 10.17 -2.41
CA GLY A 73 0.64 11.00 -1.98
C GLY A 73 0.87 11.63 -0.61
N ILE A 74 1.49 10.90 0.32
CA ILE A 74 1.85 11.42 1.64
C ILE A 74 2.96 12.46 1.53
N GLN A 75 4.00 12.19 0.74
CA GLN A 75 5.11 13.15 0.50
C GLN A 75 4.61 14.48 -0.10
N GLU A 76 3.62 14.44 -0.99
CA GLU A 76 3.06 15.63 -1.61
C GLU A 76 2.21 16.49 -0.64
N GLN A 77 1.73 15.91 0.47
CA GLN A 77 0.87 16.61 1.45
C GLN A 77 1.60 16.93 2.76
N ALA A 78 2.65 16.21 3.09
CA ALA A 78 3.44 16.46 4.30
C ALA A 78 4.23 17.77 4.18
N ARG A 79 4.41 18.44 5.33
CA ARG A 79 5.30 19.59 5.49
C ARG A 79 6.50 19.26 6.35
N GLY A 80 6.37 18.23 7.20
CA GLY A 80 7.47 17.63 7.93
C GLY A 80 8.22 16.59 7.07
N GLU A 81 9.23 15.97 7.67
CA GLU A 81 10.01 14.91 7.01
C GLU A 81 9.18 13.65 6.76
N VAL A 82 9.42 13.01 5.63
CA VAL A 82 8.81 11.71 5.30
C VAL A 82 9.93 10.70 5.07
N TYR A 83 10.01 9.74 5.96
CA TYR A 83 10.93 8.60 5.85
C TYR A 83 10.21 7.42 5.23
N TYR A 84 10.95 6.57 4.53
CA TYR A 84 10.42 5.38 3.91
C TYR A 84 11.27 4.16 4.21
N ALA A 85 10.61 3.05 4.48
CA ALA A 85 11.22 1.73 4.51
C ALA A 85 10.23 0.69 3.98
N ARG A 86 10.68 -0.23 3.13
CA ARG A 86 9.82 -1.30 2.63
C ARG A 86 9.40 -2.26 3.76
N GLY A 87 10.30 -2.55 4.68
CA GLY A 87 10.07 -3.36 5.88
C GLY A 87 9.92 -4.86 5.63
N SER A 88 9.19 -5.26 4.60
CA SER A 88 9.06 -6.65 4.17
C SER A 88 8.83 -6.74 2.66
N VAL A 89 8.86 -7.96 2.14
CA VAL A 89 8.32 -8.29 0.83
C VAL A 89 6.82 -8.56 0.95
N LEU A 90 6.13 -8.69 -0.18
CA LEU A 90 4.68 -8.91 -0.18
C LEU A 90 4.31 -10.28 0.40
N VAL A 91 5.06 -11.32 0.01
CA VAL A 91 4.88 -12.72 0.45
C VAL A 91 6.21 -13.42 0.68
N GLU A 92 6.19 -14.50 1.45
CA GLU A 92 7.37 -15.28 1.82
C GLU A 92 8.14 -15.81 0.60
N LYS A 93 7.45 -16.16 -0.49
CA LYS A 93 8.08 -16.62 -1.74
C LYS A 93 9.05 -15.62 -2.37
N GLU A 94 8.87 -14.34 -2.08
CA GLU A 94 9.75 -13.27 -2.54
C GLU A 94 10.91 -13.01 -1.57
N ALA A 95 10.90 -13.64 -0.39
CA ALA A 95 11.92 -13.43 0.62
C ALA A 95 13.28 -13.97 0.15
N LEU A 96 14.29 -13.13 0.23
CA LEU A 96 15.67 -13.49 -0.04
C LEU A 96 16.37 -13.89 1.26
N PRO A 97 17.50 -14.61 1.22
CA PRO A 97 18.24 -15.02 2.43
C PRO A 97 18.66 -13.88 3.38
N TRP A 98 18.65 -12.65 2.90
CA TRP A 98 18.96 -11.43 3.69
C TRP A 98 17.72 -10.58 4.00
N ALA A 99 16.51 -11.17 3.96
CA ALA A 99 15.24 -10.49 4.14
C ALA A 99 15.02 -9.87 5.54
N GLU A 100 15.84 -10.21 6.53
CA GLU A 100 15.79 -9.58 7.86
C GLU A 100 16.26 -8.12 7.87
N LYS A 101 17.09 -7.72 6.92
CA LYS A 101 17.59 -6.33 6.85
C LYS A 101 16.48 -5.30 6.66
N PRO A 102 15.49 -5.51 5.75
CA PRO A 102 14.36 -4.59 5.60
C PRO A 102 13.55 -4.41 6.87
N LEU A 103 13.38 -5.44 7.68
CA LEU A 103 12.64 -5.36 8.95
C LEU A 103 13.37 -4.45 9.95
N HIS A 104 14.69 -4.62 10.11
CA HIS A 104 15.48 -3.76 10.98
C HIS A 104 15.47 -2.30 10.52
N GLU A 105 15.58 -2.05 9.21
CA GLU A 105 15.48 -0.72 8.64
C GLU A 105 14.11 -0.09 8.97
N ALA A 106 13.02 -0.85 8.83
CA ALA A 106 11.68 -0.38 9.16
C ALA A 106 11.55 0.02 10.64
N ILE A 107 12.10 -0.79 11.55
CA ILE A 107 12.11 -0.49 13.00
C ILE A 107 12.87 0.82 13.28
N TYR A 108 14.05 1.01 12.68
CA TYR A 108 14.81 2.27 12.83
C TYR A 108 14.04 3.45 12.27
N THR A 109 13.46 3.30 11.08
CA THR A 109 12.66 4.33 10.42
C THR A 109 11.45 4.72 11.27
N ALA A 110 10.75 3.74 11.83
CA ALA A 110 9.62 3.97 12.74
C ALA A 110 10.05 4.75 13.99
N LYS A 111 11.15 4.34 14.63
CA LYS A 111 11.67 5.00 15.85
C LYS A 111 12.10 6.44 15.61
N ALA A 112 12.55 6.78 14.41
CA ALA A 112 12.98 8.13 14.04
C ALA A 112 11.82 9.08 13.74
N ALA A 113 10.58 8.57 13.57
CA ALA A 113 9.42 9.37 13.22
C ALA A 113 8.50 9.66 14.42
N ASP A 114 7.60 10.62 14.25
CA ASP A 114 6.52 10.92 15.23
C ASP A 114 5.34 9.97 15.08
N VAL A 115 5.07 9.50 13.87
CA VAL A 115 3.95 8.65 13.52
C VAL A 115 4.33 7.72 12.36
N VAL A 116 3.78 6.52 12.36
CA VAL A 116 3.96 5.54 11.29
C VAL A 116 2.68 5.42 10.49
N VAL A 117 2.79 5.45 9.16
CA VAL A 117 1.76 4.99 8.23
C VAL A 117 2.24 3.63 7.70
N LEU A 118 1.62 2.57 8.17
CA LEU A 118 1.97 1.19 7.84
C LEU A 118 1.07 0.69 6.71
N CYS A 119 1.64 0.44 5.53
CA CYS A 119 0.94 0.07 4.30
C CYS A 119 1.11 -1.42 4.05
N LEU A 120 0.10 -2.19 4.40
CA LEU A 120 0.06 -3.65 4.25
C LEU A 120 -1.09 -4.05 3.34
N GLY A 121 -1.10 -5.30 2.93
CA GLY A 121 -2.20 -5.85 2.17
C GLY A 121 -1.78 -6.83 1.08
N LEU A 122 -2.56 -6.85 0.04
CA LEU A 122 -2.44 -7.77 -1.08
C LEU A 122 -2.06 -7.02 -2.36
N SER A 123 -1.94 -7.76 -3.45
CA SER A 123 -1.81 -7.23 -4.80
C SER A 123 -2.46 -8.16 -5.81
N PRO A 124 -2.69 -7.74 -7.06
CA PRO A 124 -3.17 -8.62 -8.11
C PRO A 124 -2.29 -9.85 -8.39
N LEU A 125 -1.03 -9.82 -7.94
CA LEU A 125 -0.11 -10.97 -8.05
C LEU A 125 -0.41 -12.08 -7.03
N LEU A 126 -1.18 -11.78 -5.99
CA LEU A 126 -1.63 -12.73 -4.95
C LEU A 126 -3.06 -13.18 -5.16
N GLU A 127 -3.91 -12.26 -5.56
CA GLU A 127 -5.35 -12.45 -5.67
C GLU A 127 -5.81 -11.86 -7.00
N GLY A 128 -6.01 -12.69 -7.99
CA GLY A 128 -6.31 -12.27 -9.35
C GLY A 128 -6.85 -13.43 -10.18
N GLU A 129 -6.95 -13.23 -11.49
CA GLU A 129 -7.36 -14.25 -12.44
C GLU A 129 -6.40 -15.45 -12.45
N GLU A 130 -6.93 -16.64 -12.77
CA GLU A 130 -6.15 -17.85 -12.92
C GLU A 130 -5.02 -17.65 -13.94
N GLY A 131 -3.79 -17.95 -13.51
CA GLY A 131 -2.57 -17.78 -14.32
C GLY A 131 -1.88 -16.42 -14.14
N ASP A 132 -2.55 -15.39 -13.66
CA ASP A 132 -1.96 -14.06 -13.45
C ASP A 132 -1.45 -13.87 -12.00
N ALA A 133 -2.09 -14.52 -11.04
CA ALA A 133 -1.71 -14.48 -9.63
C ALA A 133 -0.64 -15.52 -9.29
N TYR A 134 0.54 -15.41 -9.87
CA TYR A 134 1.62 -16.40 -9.73
C TYR A 134 2.18 -16.56 -8.31
N ASN A 135 1.98 -15.57 -7.45
CA ASN A 135 2.32 -15.64 -6.02
C ASN A 135 1.19 -16.21 -5.16
N GLY A 136 0.01 -16.41 -5.75
CA GLY A 136 -1.13 -17.01 -5.08
C GLY A 136 -0.88 -18.47 -4.67
N ALA A 137 -1.65 -18.94 -3.71
CA ALA A 137 -1.54 -20.28 -3.17
C ALA A 137 -2.15 -21.33 -4.11
N ASP A 138 -3.19 -20.98 -4.86
CA ASP A 138 -4.02 -21.92 -5.63
C ASP A 138 -4.65 -21.21 -6.84
N SER A 139 -3.92 -21.11 -7.93
CA SER A 139 -4.36 -20.52 -9.21
C SER A 139 -5.03 -19.13 -9.09
N GLY A 140 -4.62 -18.33 -8.10
CA GLY A 140 -5.19 -17.02 -7.85
C GLY A 140 -6.13 -16.93 -6.65
N ASP A 141 -6.59 -18.07 -6.13
CA ASP A 141 -7.41 -18.12 -4.94
C ASP A 141 -6.58 -18.15 -3.66
N ARG A 142 -7.07 -17.49 -2.64
CA ARG A 142 -6.49 -17.54 -1.30
C ARG A 142 -7.13 -18.67 -0.51
N LYS A 143 -6.30 -19.33 0.34
CA LYS A 143 -6.77 -20.41 1.23
C LYS A 143 -7.34 -19.90 2.55
N ASP A 144 -6.95 -18.69 2.93
CA ASP A 144 -7.40 -18.01 4.14
C ASP A 144 -7.46 -16.50 3.90
N ILE A 145 -7.98 -15.76 4.86
CA ILE A 145 -8.14 -14.30 4.79
C ILE A 145 -7.06 -13.54 5.56
N SER A 146 -6.05 -14.23 6.09
CA SER A 146 -4.97 -13.59 6.84
C SER A 146 -4.05 -12.80 5.91
N LEU A 147 -3.40 -11.77 6.45
CA LEU A 147 -2.23 -11.19 5.80
C LEU A 147 -1.10 -12.23 5.74
N PRO A 148 -0.23 -12.20 4.70
CA PRO A 148 0.96 -13.03 4.67
C PRO A 148 1.78 -12.92 5.96
N ASP A 149 2.33 -14.04 6.45
CA ASP A 149 3.03 -14.11 7.74
C ASP A 149 4.16 -13.10 7.85
N ILE A 150 4.89 -12.85 6.75
CA ILE A 150 5.97 -11.86 6.73
C ILE A 150 5.47 -10.42 6.95
N GLN A 151 4.25 -10.12 6.53
CA GLN A 151 3.61 -8.83 6.81
C GLN A 151 3.08 -8.75 8.25
N GLN A 152 2.58 -9.86 8.80
CA GLN A 152 2.20 -9.94 10.22
C GLN A 152 3.41 -9.73 11.13
N GLN A 153 4.57 -10.31 10.78
CA GLN A 153 5.82 -10.07 11.50
C GLN A 153 6.22 -8.59 11.48
N LEU A 154 6.10 -7.94 10.31
CA LEU A 154 6.36 -6.50 10.20
C LEU A 154 5.37 -5.70 11.07
N LEU A 155 4.08 -6.02 11.02
CA LEU A 155 3.05 -5.36 11.84
C LEU A 155 3.39 -5.45 13.33
N CYS A 156 3.68 -6.65 13.84
CA CYS A 156 4.06 -6.83 15.24
C CYS A 156 5.31 -6.02 15.61
N ALA A 157 6.36 -6.09 14.78
CA ALA A 157 7.61 -5.37 15.04
C ALA A 157 7.43 -3.84 15.05
N ILE A 158 6.54 -3.31 14.23
CA ILE A 158 6.23 -1.87 14.22
C ILE A 158 5.40 -1.48 15.45
N LEU A 159 4.42 -2.28 15.84
CA LEU A 159 3.63 -2.04 17.06
C LEU A 159 4.51 -2.07 18.31
N ASP A 160 5.51 -2.95 18.36
CA ASP A 160 6.49 -3.03 19.46
C ASP A 160 7.38 -1.77 19.59
N THR A 161 7.38 -0.89 18.59
CA THR A 161 8.07 0.41 18.69
C THR A 161 7.33 1.43 19.55
N GLU A 162 6.09 1.13 19.94
CA GLU A 162 5.19 2.01 20.71
C GLU A 162 4.90 3.37 20.05
N LYS A 163 5.21 3.51 18.76
CA LYS A 163 4.86 4.70 18.00
C LYS A 163 3.38 4.69 17.63
N PRO A 164 2.74 5.87 17.52
CA PRO A 164 1.40 5.94 16.95
C PRO A 164 1.40 5.38 15.51
N VAL A 165 0.47 4.46 15.21
CA VAL A 165 0.39 3.78 13.91
C VAL A 165 -0.96 4.02 13.26
N VAL A 166 -0.93 4.40 11.99
CA VAL A 166 -2.07 4.35 11.07
C VAL A 166 -1.85 3.17 10.13
N LEU A 167 -2.67 2.15 10.25
CA LEU A 167 -2.64 1.01 9.33
C LEU A 167 -3.48 1.33 8.09
N VAL A 168 -2.86 1.24 6.92
CA VAL A 168 -3.53 1.30 5.61
C VAL A 168 -3.52 -0.11 5.04
N ASN A 169 -4.70 -0.71 5.00
CA ASN A 169 -4.89 -2.02 4.37
C ASN A 169 -5.28 -1.85 2.90
N VAL A 170 -4.46 -2.39 2.00
CA VAL A 170 -4.68 -2.37 0.55
C VAL A 170 -5.07 -3.78 0.12
N SER A 171 -6.36 -4.00 -0.13
CA SER A 171 -6.88 -5.32 -0.46
C SER A 171 -8.11 -5.22 -1.34
N GLY A 172 -8.24 -6.10 -2.32
CA GLY A 172 -9.46 -6.28 -3.11
C GLY A 172 -10.47 -7.22 -2.45
N GLY A 173 -10.04 -8.05 -1.51
CA GLY A 173 -10.85 -9.00 -0.75
C GLY A 173 -10.80 -8.75 0.76
N CYS A 174 -11.43 -9.66 1.51
CA CYS A 174 -11.40 -9.62 2.97
C CYS A 174 -9.99 -9.90 3.52
N VAL A 175 -9.64 -9.20 4.58
CA VAL A 175 -8.42 -9.43 5.37
C VAL A 175 -8.80 -9.42 6.84
N ASP A 176 -8.34 -10.44 7.60
CA ASP A 176 -8.45 -10.57 9.05
C ASP A 176 -7.12 -10.24 9.73
#